data_db433cf948a552500616b2e6d6348f2a
#
_entry.id   db433cf948a552500616b2e6d6348f2a
#
_cell.length_a   1.000
_cell.length_b   1.000
_cell.length_c   1.000
_cell.angle_alpha   90.00
_cell.angle_beta   90.00
_cell.angle_gamma   90.00
#
_symmetry.space_group_name_H-M   'P 1'
#
loop_
_entity.id
_entity.type
_entity.pdbx_description
1 polymer ?
#
loop_
_entity_poly.entity_id
_entity_poly.type
_entity_poly.pdbx_seq_one_letter_code
_entity_poly.pdbx_strand_id
1 'polypeptide(L)'
;MNDTKRRRAQAIAILVGVTLAVTFLPSRASAQSTESKPAETKSIDSKSNQEIVQTIFLSNATQMNDLNDAQTALRNVLPRARIYGLASQNAITLRATPEDMEIAKKLIAEIDRPHKVYRVTYTITESDSGKKTATQHLALIVGANAKATMKQGTRVPVVTGTIDASNSTPITQVQYLDVGLNIEASVDGVNLRTKVEQSTVAEEKSTVGIQDPVIRQTTLEDSSTFVPGKPFVLGSMDIPGTTRHQDIAVVAELIQ
;
A
#
# COMPACT_ATOMS: atom_id res chain seq x y z
N MET A 1 23.16 -37.58 -25.82
CA MET A 1 22.85 -37.60 -27.27
C MET A 1 22.16 -36.26 -27.52
N ASN A 2 23.05 -35.41 -27.99
CA ASN A 2 22.82 -34.38 -29.02
C ASN A 2 21.90 -33.22 -28.62
N ASP A 3 22.30 -32.08 -28.71
CA ASP A 3 23.34 -31.27 -29.39
C ASP A 3 22.73 -29.91 -29.74
N THR A 4 23.48 -28.91 -29.37
CA THR A 4 23.94 -27.82 -30.24
C THR A 4 22.89 -26.85 -30.81
N LYS A 5 23.10 -25.57 -30.87
CA LYS A 5 24.19 -24.65 -31.22
C LYS A 5 23.63 -23.22 -31.15
N ARG A 6 24.28 -22.26 -30.52
CA ARG A 6 25.16 -21.24 -31.10
C ARG A 6 24.66 -20.51 -32.35
N ARG A 7 24.59 -19.16 -32.24
CA ARG A 7 25.20 -18.14 -33.13
C ARG A 7 24.75 -16.77 -32.62
N ARG A 8 25.57 -15.86 -32.11
CA ARG A 8 26.62 -15.05 -32.74
C ARG A 8 26.13 -14.26 -33.95
N ALA A 9 26.22 -12.98 -33.85
CA ALA A 9 27.03 -12.04 -34.64
C ALA A 9 26.22 -10.77 -34.85
N GLN A 10 26.64 -9.61 -35.01
CA GLN A 10 27.90 -8.94 -35.24
C GLN A 10 27.53 -7.48 -35.47
N ALA A 11 28.36 -6.60 -35.01
CA ALA A 11 28.37 -5.18 -35.26
C ALA A 11 28.67 -4.86 -36.70
N ILE A 12 28.07 -3.79 -37.25
CA ILE A 12 28.65 -3.04 -38.37
C ILE A 12 28.44 -1.55 -38.10
N ALA A 13 29.53 -0.87 -37.90
CA ALA A 13 29.67 0.55 -37.93
C ALA A 13 29.78 1.00 -39.39
N ILE A 14 29.06 2.04 -39.81
CA ILE A 14 29.37 2.78 -41.04
C ILE A 14 29.40 4.26 -40.70
N LEU A 15 30.59 4.78 -40.81
CA LEU A 15 30.99 6.19 -40.75
C LEU A 15 30.90 6.75 -42.19
N VAL A 16 30.11 7.80 -42.39
CA VAL A 16 30.22 8.61 -43.60
C VAL A 16 30.15 10.08 -43.20
N GLY A 17 31.29 10.71 -43.27
CA GLY A 17 31.41 12.14 -43.18
C GLY A 17 31.10 12.79 -44.54
N VAL A 18 30.36 13.90 -44.49
CA VAL A 18 30.32 14.85 -45.62
C VAL A 18 30.49 16.24 -45.05
N THR A 19 31.66 16.76 -45.29
CA THR A 19 32.02 18.18 -45.14
C THR A 19 31.47 18.96 -46.35
N LEU A 20 30.66 19.99 -46.11
CA LEU A 20 30.31 20.96 -47.13
C LEU A 20 30.67 22.37 -46.63
N ALA A 21 31.73 22.90 -47.20
CA ALA A 21 32.14 24.29 -47.07
C ALA A 21 31.25 25.15 -47.96
N VAL A 22 30.64 26.20 -47.44
CA VAL A 22 30.03 27.25 -48.24
C VAL A 22 30.58 28.61 -47.83
N THR A 23 31.14 29.25 -48.82
CA THR A 23 31.86 30.50 -48.83
C THR A 23 30.98 31.72 -48.55
N PHE A 24 31.55 32.64 -47.78
CA PHE A 24 31.06 33.99 -47.54
C PHE A 24 31.21 34.88 -48.77
N LEU A 25 30.14 35.61 -49.12
CA LEU A 25 30.21 36.82 -49.93
C LEU A 25 29.45 37.96 -49.24
N PRO A 26 30.01 39.12 -49.06
CA PRO A 26 29.31 40.26 -48.50
C PRO A 26 28.59 41.05 -49.59
N SER A 27 27.30 41.29 -49.46
CA SER A 27 26.55 42.22 -50.32
C SER A 27 26.20 43.48 -49.51
N ARG A 28 26.76 44.57 -50.00
CA ARG A 28 26.50 45.93 -49.55
C ARG A 28 25.26 46.44 -50.29
N ALA A 29 24.25 46.91 -49.56
CA ALA A 29 23.20 47.78 -50.12
C ALA A 29 22.69 48.78 -49.08
N SER A 30 23.00 49.97 -49.33
CA SER A 30 22.37 51.28 -49.18
C SER A 30 21.24 51.53 -48.25
N ALA A 31 21.46 52.51 -47.40
CA ALA A 31 20.53 53.22 -46.57
C ALA A 31 19.36 53.87 -47.33
N GLN A 32 18.16 53.71 -46.85
CA GLN A 32 17.07 54.67 -46.99
C GLN A 32 16.41 54.88 -45.62
N SER A 33 16.64 56.06 -45.11
CA SER A 33 15.98 56.64 -43.98
C SER A 33 14.52 56.93 -44.32
N THR A 34 13.60 56.24 -43.60
CA THR A 34 12.20 56.69 -43.50
C THR A 34 11.89 56.87 -42.03
N GLU A 35 11.73 58.11 -41.69
CA GLU A 35 11.29 58.62 -40.41
C GLU A 35 9.86 58.12 -40.13
N SER A 36 9.67 57.23 -39.17
CA SER A 36 8.38 56.84 -38.67
C SER A 36 8.36 57.02 -37.14
N LYS A 37 7.49 57.92 -36.77
CA LYS A 37 6.94 58.30 -35.47
C LYS A 37 7.04 57.23 -34.39
N PRO A 38 7.47 57.52 -33.17
CA PRO A 38 7.49 56.56 -32.06
C PRO A 38 6.08 56.18 -31.70
N ALA A 39 5.72 54.91 -31.97
CA ALA A 39 4.57 54.29 -31.33
C ALA A 39 4.92 54.06 -29.86
N GLU A 40 4.15 54.65 -28.98
CA GLU A 40 4.16 54.30 -27.55
C GLU A 40 4.00 52.80 -27.39
N THR A 41 5.09 52.15 -27.14
CA THR A 41 5.06 50.76 -26.63
C THR A 41 4.59 50.85 -25.19
N LYS A 42 3.29 50.61 -25.01
CA LYS A 42 2.77 50.27 -23.68
C LYS A 42 3.63 49.13 -23.13
N SER A 43 4.43 49.44 -22.15
CA SER A 43 5.11 48.46 -21.31
C SER A 43 4.03 47.58 -20.68
N ILE A 44 3.79 46.43 -21.32
CA ILE A 44 3.04 45.36 -20.68
C ILE A 44 3.90 44.94 -19.50
N ASP A 45 3.37 45.12 -18.32
CA ASP A 45 3.95 44.73 -17.05
C ASP A 45 4.49 43.28 -17.13
N SER A 46 5.79 43.16 -17.30
CA SER A 46 6.50 41.85 -17.27
C SER A 46 6.74 41.37 -15.86
N LYS A 47 5.85 41.72 -14.90
CA LYS A 47 5.98 41.39 -13.49
C LYS A 47 5.43 40.02 -13.09
N SER A 48 4.77 39.29 -14.01
CA SER A 48 4.05 38.05 -13.65
C SER A 48 4.69 36.73 -14.09
N ASN A 49 5.84 36.74 -14.79
CA ASN A 49 6.41 35.52 -15.37
C ASN A 49 7.71 35.03 -14.70
N GLN A 50 8.07 35.54 -13.54
CA GLN A 50 9.24 35.05 -12.84
C GLN A 50 8.86 33.77 -12.09
N GLU A 51 9.23 32.61 -12.65
CA GLU A 51 9.07 31.32 -11.99
C GLU A 51 9.97 31.23 -10.75
N ILE A 52 9.42 30.78 -9.65
CA ILE A 52 10.12 30.48 -8.42
C ILE A 52 10.15 28.98 -8.17
N VAL A 53 11.17 28.51 -7.46
CA VAL A 53 11.27 27.11 -7.05
C VAL A 53 11.12 27.03 -5.55
N GLN A 54 10.20 26.20 -5.08
CA GLN A 54 10.00 25.98 -3.64
C GLN A 54 9.75 24.51 -3.37
N THR A 55 10.30 24.01 -2.27
CA THR A 55 10.01 22.67 -1.73
C THR A 55 9.06 22.82 -0.54
N ILE A 56 7.97 22.05 -0.56
CA ILE A 56 6.95 22.01 0.48
C ILE A 56 6.98 20.61 1.07
N PHE A 57 7.14 20.52 2.39
CA PHE A 57 7.10 19.27 3.14
C PHE A 57 5.67 18.95 3.54
N LEU A 58 5.31 17.67 3.39
CA LEU A 58 4.03 17.12 3.81
C LEU A 58 4.19 16.54 5.22
N SER A 59 3.36 16.96 6.15
CA SER A 59 3.45 16.53 7.55
C SER A 59 2.71 15.23 7.82
N ASN A 60 1.66 14.96 7.06
CA ASN A 60 0.75 13.83 7.27
C ASN A 60 0.81 12.77 6.16
N ALA A 61 1.57 13.01 5.08
CA ALA A 61 1.78 12.04 4.01
C ALA A 61 2.71 10.92 4.50
N THR A 62 2.14 9.89 5.11
CA THR A 62 2.89 8.76 5.67
C THR A 62 3.07 7.62 4.68
N GLN A 63 2.31 7.63 3.59
CA GLN A 63 2.33 6.60 2.55
C GLN A 63 2.72 7.21 1.19
N MET A 64 3.32 6.39 0.34
CA MET A 64 3.68 6.83 -1.03
C MET A 64 2.46 7.26 -1.85
N ASN A 65 1.30 6.67 -1.58
CA ASN A 65 0.05 7.03 -2.27
C ASN A 65 -0.35 8.48 -1.95
N ASP A 66 -0.20 8.93 -0.70
CA ASP A 66 -0.54 10.30 -0.30
C ASP A 66 0.26 11.33 -1.11
N LEU A 67 1.55 11.07 -1.29
CA LEU A 67 2.42 11.93 -2.09
C LEU A 67 2.01 11.93 -3.57
N ASN A 68 1.67 10.75 -4.13
CA ASN A 68 1.25 10.63 -5.51
C ASN A 68 -0.09 11.33 -5.76
N ASP A 69 -1.03 11.23 -4.82
CA ASP A 69 -2.32 11.90 -4.90
C ASP A 69 -2.16 13.41 -4.83
N ALA A 70 -1.33 13.91 -3.92
CA ALA A 70 -1.00 15.33 -3.84
C ALA A 70 -0.32 15.85 -5.14
N GLN A 71 0.63 15.09 -5.70
CA GLN A 71 1.23 15.43 -7.00
C GLN A 71 0.21 15.46 -8.14
N THR A 72 -0.68 14.48 -8.18
CA THR A 72 -1.69 14.37 -9.23
C THR A 72 -2.68 15.51 -9.13
N ALA A 73 -3.15 15.85 -7.93
CA ALA A 73 -4.01 16.98 -7.69
C ALA A 73 -3.36 18.30 -8.13
N LEU A 74 -2.10 18.52 -7.76
CA LEU A 74 -1.35 19.72 -8.17
C LEU A 74 -1.17 19.81 -9.68
N ARG A 75 -0.85 18.71 -10.37
CA ARG A 75 -0.70 18.70 -11.85
C ARG A 75 -2.00 19.01 -12.56
N ASN A 76 -3.13 18.55 -12.02
CA ASN A 76 -4.44 18.81 -12.61
C ASN A 76 -4.87 20.28 -12.45
N VAL A 77 -4.54 20.89 -11.30
CA VAL A 77 -4.90 22.28 -11.01
C VAL A 77 -3.91 23.28 -11.61
N LEU A 78 -2.63 22.91 -11.68
CA LEU A 78 -1.52 23.78 -12.13
C LEU A 78 -0.79 23.18 -13.35
N PRO A 79 -1.40 23.16 -14.53
CA PRO A 79 -0.85 22.46 -15.70
C PRO A 79 0.46 23.06 -16.22
N ARG A 80 0.76 24.32 -15.87
CA ARG A 80 2.01 25.01 -16.27
C ARG A 80 3.15 24.82 -15.28
N ALA A 81 2.85 24.44 -14.04
CA ALA A 81 3.85 24.21 -13.01
C ALA A 81 4.64 22.92 -13.26
N ARG A 82 5.91 22.93 -12.90
CA ARG A 82 6.74 21.72 -12.87
C ARG A 82 6.75 21.17 -11.43
N ILE A 83 6.30 19.93 -11.27
CA ILE A 83 6.03 19.32 -9.97
C ILE A 83 6.82 18.02 -9.85
N TYR A 84 7.65 17.92 -8.81
CA TYR A 84 8.50 16.77 -8.51
C TYR A 84 8.24 16.31 -7.07
N GLY A 85 7.89 15.05 -6.87
CA GLY A 85 7.76 14.44 -5.55
C GLY A 85 9.09 13.86 -5.07
N LEU A 86 9.40 14.10 -3.82
CA LEU A 86 10.55 13.58 -3.10
C LEU A 86 10.05 12.60 -2.03
N ALA A 87 9.81 11.36 -2.43
CA ALA A 87 9.20 10.35 -1.55
C ALA A 87 10.05 10.08 -0.29
N SER A 88 11.37 10.12 -0.40
CA SER A 88 12.28 9.93 0.74
C SER A 88 12.21 11.02 1.81
N GLN A 89 11.65 12.18 1.47
CA GLN A 89 11.56 13.34 2.35
C GLN A 89 10.12 13.78 2.63
N ASN A 90 9.12 13.05 2.10
CA ASN A 90 7.72 13.44 2.13
C ASN A 90 7.52 14.89 1.67
N ALA A 91 8.11 15.25 0.52
CA ALA A 91 8.13 16.63 0.06
C ALA A 91 7.78 16.72 -1.43
N ILE A 92 7.26 17.87 -1.83
CA ILE A 92 6.98 18.22 -3.21
C ILE A 92 7.75 19.49 -3.55
N THR A 93 8.57 19.41 -4.59
CA THR A 93 9.26 20.57 -5.16
C THR A 93 8.47 21.08 -6.34
N LEU A 94 8.12 22.36 -6.30
CA LEU A 94 7.39 23.06 -7.35
C LEU A 94 8.25 24.15 -7.98
N ARG A 95 8.15 24.26 -9.29
CA ARG A 95 8.60 25.41 -10.06
C ARG A 95 7.38 26.02 -10.75
N ALA A 96 6.99 27.21 -10.34
CA ALA A 96 5.75 27.85 -10.76
C ALA A 96 5.83 29.40 -10.62
N THR A 97 4.82 30.08 -11.15
CA THR A 97 4.65 31.53 -10.90
C THR A 97 4.32 31.78 -9.43
N PRO A 98 4.55 32.98 -8.90
CA PRO A 98 4.16 33.31 -7.53
C PRO A 98 2.67 33.05 -7.22
N GLU A 99 1.79 33.33 -8.19
CA GLU A 99 0.34 33.09 -8.06
C GLU A 99 0.04 31.59 -7.98
N ASP A 100 0.60 30.78 -8.88
CA ASP A 100 0.45 29.33 -8.87
C ASP A 100 1.02 28.71 -7.60
N MET A 101 2.11 29.30 -7.05
CA MET A 101 2.71 28.84 -5.81
C MET A 101 1.79 29.02 -4.60
N GLU A 102 1.05 30.13 -4.53
CA GLU A 102 0.07 30.36 -3.47
C GLU A 102 -1.13 29.41 -3.59
N ILE A 103 -1.56 29.09 -4.81
CA ILE A 103 -2.59 28.08 -5.06
C ILE A 103 -2.09 26.70 -4.63
N ALA A 104 -0.85 26.35 -4.98
CA ALA A 104 -0.23 25.09 -4.60
C ALA A 104 -0.17 24.90 -3.09
N LYS A 105 0.26 25.94 -2.35
CA LYS A 105 0.32 25.92 -0.87
C LYS A 105 -1.05 25.68 -0.25
N LYS A 106 -2.08 26.37 -0.74
CA LYS A 106 -3.46 26.18 -0.25
C LYS A 106 -3.95 24.77 -0.51
N LEU A 107 -3.74 24.26 -1.73
CA LEU A 107 -4.16 22.91 -2.10
C LEU A 107 -3.43 21.85 -1.27
N ILE A 108 -2.11 21.99 -1.06
CA ILE A 108 -1.34 21.10 -0.20
C ILE A 108 -1.89 21.13 1.23
N ALA A 109 -2.14 22.31 1.80
CA ALA A 109 -2.69 22.43 3.15
C ALA A 109 -4.08 21.80 3.31
N GLU A 110 -4.87 21.73 2.23
CA GLU A 110 -6.16 21.04 2.23
C GLU A 110 -6.03 19.52 2.13
N ILE A 111 -5.01 19.03 1.41
CA ILE A 111 -4.78 17.60 1.20
C ILE A 111 -4.01 16.97 2.37
N ASP A 112 -2.99 17.67 2.88
CA ASP A 112 -2.10 17.20 3.95
C ASP A 112 -2.78 17.26 5.33
N ARG A 113 -3.85 16.48 5.47
CA ARG A 113 -4.61 16.36 6.73
C ARG A 113 -4.18 15.13 7.51
N PRO A 114 -4.26 15.16 8.85
CA PRO A 114 -4.03 13.96 9.66
C PRO A 114 -4.93 12.81 9.24
N HIS A 115 -4.34 11.64 9.09
CA HIS A 115 -5.09 10.43 8.80
C HIS A 115 -5.94 10.01 10.00
N LYS A 116 -7.15 9.54 9.73
CA LYS A 116 -8.01 8.97 10.75
C LYS A 116 -7.39 7.68 11.29
N VAL A 117 -7.45 7.51 12.59
CA VAL A 117 -6.99 6.29 13.27
C VAL A 117 -8.17 5.66 14.00
N TYR A 118 -8.35 4.38 13.80
CA TYR A 118 -9.44 3.61 14.39
C TYR A 118 -8.92 2.57 15.36
N ARG A 119 -9.63 2.40 16.48
CA ARG A 119 -9.53 1.20 17.30
C ARG A 119 -10.56 0.21 16.78
N VAL A 120 -10.11 -0.92 16.26
CA VAL A 120 -10.96 -2.02 15.78
C VAL A 120 -10.93 -3.11 16.83
N THR A 121 -12.05 -3.31 17.52
CA THR A 121 -12.20 -4.29 18.59
C THR A 121 -13.04 -5.46 18.09
N TYR A 122 -12.46 -6.65 18.13
CA TYR A 122 -13.11 -7.92 17.81
C TYR A 122 -13.62 -8.54 19.11
N THR A 123 -14.84 -9.05 19.08
CA THR A 123 -15.45 -9.85 20.14
C THR A 123 -15.79 -11.20 19.57
N ILE A 124 -15.06 -12.23 19.98
CA ILE A 124 -15.30 -13.62 19.62
C ILE A 124 -16.05 -14.25 20.80
N THR A 125 -17.27 -14.69 20.55
CA THR A 125 -18.12 -15.33 21.55
C THR A 125 -18.34 -16.77 21.17
N GLU A 126 -18.03 -17.69 22.08
CA GLU A 126 -18.35 -19.12 21.94
C GLU A 126 -19.53 -19.47 22.83
N SER A 127 -20.43 -20.25 22.30
CA SER A 127 -21.54 -20.83 23.02
C SER A 127 -21.64 -22.34 22.79
N ASP A 128 -22.12 -23.08 23.76
CA ASP A 128 -22.37 -24.50 23.66
C ASP A 128 -23.81 -24.78 24.07
N SER A 129 -24.58 -25.48 23.23
CA SER A 129 -26.00 -25.75 23.45
C SER A 129 -26.81 -24.49 23.82
N GLY A 130 -26.48 -23.35 23.21
CA GLY A 130 -27.11 -22.05 23.47
C GLY A 130 -26.63 -21.31 24.71
N LYS A 131 -25.70 -21.88 25.48
CA LYS A 131 -25.12 -21.25 26.66
C LYS A 131 -23.74 -20.67 26.33
N LYS A 132 -23.53 -19.40 26.60
CA LYS A 132 -22.23 -18.72 26.39
C LYS A 132 -21.15 -19.35 27.28
N THR A 133 -20.08 -19.84 26.67
CA THR A 133 -18.98 -20.55 27.35
C THR A 133 -17.72 -19.69 27.43
N ALA A 134 -17.43 -18.92 26.42
CA ALA A 134 -16.24 -18.05 26.39
C ALA A 134 -16.51 -16.75 25.64
N THR A 135 -15.75 -15.72 25.97
CA THR A 135 -15.68 -14.48 25.20
C THR A 135 -14.24 -13.98 25.20
N GLN A 136 -13.75 -13.66 24.03
CA GLN A 136 -12.44 -13.08 23.84
C GLN A 136 -12.58 -11.70 23.19
N HIS A 137 -11.87 -10.71 23.71
CA HIS A 137 -11.80 -9.37 23.16
C HIS A 137 -10.38 -9.09 22.69
N LEU A 138 -10.27 -8.56 21.47
CA LEU A 138 -9.01 -8.27 20.83
C LEU A 138 -9.14 -6.90 20.15
N ALA A 139 -8.16 -6.03 20.34
CA ALA A 139 -8.20 -4.70 19.74
C ALA A 139 -6.92 -4.42 18.93
N LEU A 140 -7.12 -3.88 17.72
CA LEU A 140 -6.06 -3.39 16.85
C LEU A 140 -6.23 -1.89 16.62
N ILE A 141 -5.10 -1.19 16.53
CA ILE A 141 -5.08 0.20 16.07
C ILE A 141 -4.76 0.20 14.58
N VAL A 142 -5.66 0.77 13.80
CA VAL A 142 -5.59 0.77 12.32
C VAL A 142 -5.68 2.20 11.83
N GLY A 143 -4.64 2.67 11.16
CA GLY A 143 -4.67 3.95 10.43
C GLY A 143 -5.49 3.83 9.15
N ALA A 144 -6.06 4.93 8.70
CA ALA A 144 -6.72 4.97 7.39
C ALA A 144 -5.73 4.55 6.30
N ASN A 145 -6.19 3.72 5.36
CA ASN A 145 -5.41 3.15 4.26
C ASN A 145 -4.20 2.30 4.71
N ALA A 146 -4.15 1.91 5.99
CA ALA A 146 -3.13 1.04 6.55
C ALA A 146 -3.69 -0.35 6.90
N LYS A 147 -2.79 -1.33 7.01
CA LYS A 147 -3.12 -2.69 7.44
C LYS A 147 -2.50 -2.95 8.81
N ALA A 148 -3.27 -3.49 9.72
CA ALA A 148 -2.80 -4.01 11.00
C ALA A 148 -2.99 -5.53 11.05
N THR A 149 -2.05 -6.22 11.66
CA THR A 149 -2.10 -7.68 11.82
C THR A 149 -1.78 -8.04 13.27
N MET A 150 -2.55 -8.97 13.82
CA MET A 150 -2.31 -9.56 15.13
C MET A 150 -2.31 -11.07 15.03
N LYS A 151 -1.31 -11.70 15.63
CA LYS A 151 -1.19 -13.16 15.71
C LYS A 151 -1.07 -13.58 17.17
N GLN A 152 -1.89 -14.51 17.58
CA GLN A 152 -1.85 -15.11 18.91
C GLN A 152 -1.98 -16.62 18.78
N GLY A 153 -1.05 -17.38 19.30
CA GLY A 153 -1.10 -18.84 19.17
C GLY A 153 0.05 -19.55 19.84
N THR A 154 0.05 -20.87 19.68
CA THR A 154 1.08 -21.78 20.13
C THR A 154 1.59 -22.62 18.97
N ARG A 155 2.75 -23.21 19.13
CA ARG A 155 3.30 -24.17 18.16
C ARG A 155 3.04 -25.59 18.63
N VAL A 156 2.40 -26.37 17.80
CA VAL A 156 2.09 -27.77 18.08
C VAL A 156 3.08 -28.64 17.28
N PRO A 157 3.83 -29.53 17.95
CA PRO A 157 4.72 -30.47 17.24
C PRO A 157 3.88 -31.58 16.57
N VAL A 158 4.17 -31.84 15.32
CA VAL A 158 3.57 -32.91 14.52
C VAL A 158 4.69 -33.82 14.01
N VAL A 159 4.52 -35.13 14.20
CA VAL A 159 5.49 -36.11 13.73
C VAL A 159 5.28 -36.32 12.22
N THR A 160 6.27 -35.99 11.40
CA THR A 160 6.19 -36.10 9.94
C THR A 160 6.84 -37.37 9.38
N GLY A 161 7.59 -38.09 10.21
CA GLY A 161 8.23 -39.36 9.82
C GLY A 161 9.05 -39.96 10.95
N THR A 162 9.18 -41.29 10.88
CA THR A 162 10.10 -42.04 11.75
C THR A 162 11.02 -42.84 10.83
N ILE A 163 12.32 -42.63 10.97
CA ILE A 163 13.32 -43.40 10.21
C ILE A 163 13.78 -44.54 11.14
N ASP A 164 13.36 -45.78 10.85
CA ASP A 164 13.86 -46.96 11.52
C ASP A 164 15.25 -47.29 10.95
N ALA A 165 16.29 -46.87 11.63
CA ALA A 165 17.63 -47.36 11.34
C ALA A 165 17.77 -48.76 11.96
N SER A 166 17.99 -49.78 11.13
CA SER A 166 18.00 -51.21 11.49
C SER A 166 18.93 -51.61 12.65
N ASN A 167 19.71 -50.72 13.22
CA ASN A 167 20.60 -50.96 14.38
C ASN A 167 20.81 -49.70 15.24
N SER A 168 19.94 -48.70 15.18
CA SER A 168 20.08 -47.41 15.89
C SER A 168 18.75 -46.94 16.47
N THR A 169 18.78 -46.02 17.40
CA THR A 169 17.60 -45.36 17.94
C THR A 169 16.78 -44.73 16.81
N PRO A 170 15.46 -44.97 16.71
CA PRO A 170 14.62 -44.36 15.67
C PRO A 170 14.70 -42.84 15.73
N ILE A 171 14.94 -42.18 14.59
CA ILE A 171 14.98 -40.73 14.46
C ILE A 171 13.58 -40.26 14.07
N THR A 172 12.95 -39.52 14.95
CA THR A 172 11.64 -38.92 14.72
C THR A 172 11.81 -37.51 14.14
N GLN A 173 11.25 -37.28 12.96
CA GLN A 173 11.15 -35.93 12.38
C GLN A 173 9.90 -35.25 12.93
N VAL A 174 10.08 -34.02 13.44
CA VAL A 174 9.02 -33.21 14.00
C VAL A 174 8.93 -31.90 13.22
N GLN A 175 7.72 -31.56 12.78
CA GLN A 175 7.39 -30.26 12.22
C GLN A 175 6.50 -29.50 13.22
N TYR A 176 6.74 -28.21 13.37
CA TYR A 176 5.92 -27.35 14.21
C TYR A 176 4.88 -26.63 13.36
N LEU A 177 3.61 -26.75 13.74
CA LEU A 177 2.51 -26.00 13.13
C LEU A 177 2.04 -24.91 14.06
N ASP A 178 1.84 -23.71 13.52
CA ASP A 178 1.29 -22.58 14.27
C ASP A 178 -0.24 -22.77 14.39
N VAL A 179 -0.73 -22.83 15.63
CA VAL A 179 -2.14 -22.99 15.98
C VAL A 179 -2.58 -21.80 16.82
N GLY A 180 -3.70 -21.18 16.46
CA GLY A 180 -4.23 -20.03 17.19
C GLY A 180 -5.05 -19.11 16.30
N LEU A 181 -5.01 -17.83 16.61
CA LEU A 181 -5.79 -16.77 15.97
C LEU A 181 -4.88 -15.79 15.23
N ASN A 182 -5.20 -15.53 13.98
CA ASN A 182 -4.58 -14.50 13.15
C ASN A 182 -5.69 -13.55 12.68
N ILE A 183 -5.55 -12.27 12.97
CA ILE A 183 -6.48 -11.21 12.55
C ILE A 183 -5.71 -10.19 11.72
N GLU A 184 -6.26 -9.88 10.56
CA GLU A 184 -5.82 -8.78 9.71
C GLU A 184 -6.98 -7.79 9.54
N ALA A 185 -6.69 -6.52 9.69
CA ALA A 185 -7.66 -5.45 9.52
C ALA A 185 -7.08 -4.31 8.69
N SER A 186 -7.86 -3.76 7.78
CA SER A 186 -7.56 -2.51 7.08
C SER A 186 -8.82 -1.66 6.97
N VAL A 187 -8.66 -0.35 7.12
CA VAL A 187 -9.77 0.61 7.04
C VAL A 187 -9.51 1.56 5.89
N ASP A 188 -10.47 1.65 4.98
CA ASP A 188 -10.49 2.58 3.86
C ASP A 188 -11.79 3.39 3.91
N GLY A 189 -11.70 4.66 4.32
CA GLY A 189 -12.85 5.52 4.59
C GLY A 189 -13.76 4.94 5.69
N VAL A 190 -14.91 4.40 5.30
CA VAL A 190 -15.89 3.72 6.18
C VAL A 190 -16.00 2.24 5.86
N ASN A 191 -15.08 1.70 5.06
CA ASN A 191 -15.03 0.30 4.70
C ASN A 191 -13.97 -0.41 5.55
N LEU A 192 -14.37 -1.43 6.30
CA LEU A 192 -13.50 -2.33 7.04
C LEU A 192 -13.31 -3.61 6.23
N ARG A 193 -12.07 -3.90 5.86
CA ARG A 193 -11.69 -5.20 5.34
C ARG A 193 -11.00 -5.96 6.44
N THR A 194 -11.48 -7.16 6.70
CA THR A 194 -10.94 -7.99 7.76
C THR A 194 -10.79 -9.43 7.32
N LYS A 195 -9.76 -10.08 7.86
CA LYS A 195 -9.54 -11.50 7.75
C LYS A 195 -9.27 -12.05 9.12
N VAL A 196 -10.07 -13.02 9.55
CA VAL A 196 -9.94 -13.74 10.82
C VAL A 196 -9.67 -15.20 10.49
N GLU A 197 -8.50 -15.68 10.87
CA GLU A 197 -8.11 -17.09 10.72
C GLU A 197 -7.93 -17.67 12.12
N GLN A 198 -8.65 -18.72 12.39
CA GLN A 198 -8.56 -19.45 13.65
C GLN A 198 -8.19 -20.90 13.37
N SER A 199 -7.13 -21.37 13.99
CA SER A 199 -6.76 -22.78 13.98
C SER A 199 -6.76 -23.33 15.40
N THR A 200 -7.31 -24.55 15.55
CA THR A 200 -7.43 -25.24 16.85
C THR A 200 -7.03 -26.69 16.68
N VAL A 201 -6.45 -27.27 17.73
CA VAL A 201 -6.26 -28.71 17.81
C VAL A 201 -7.59 -29.36 18.13
N ALA A 202 -8.07 -30.26 17.27
CA ALA A 202 -9.28 -31.02 17.54
C ALA A 202 -9.03 -32.07 18.62
N GLU A 203 -10.05 -32.35 19.40
CA GLU A 203 -10.00 -33.42 20.41
C GLU A 203 -10.01 -34.85 19.80
N GLU A 204 -10.39 -34.92 18.53
CA GLU A 204 -10.41 -36.17 17.77
C GLU A 204 -8.97 -36.63 17.46
N LYS A 205 -8.71 -37.91 17.75
CA LYS A 205 -7.44 -38.53 17.39
C LYS A 205 -7.45 -38.94 15.92
N SER A 206 -6.31 -38.76 15.24
CA SER A 206 -6.12 -39.26 13.89
C SER A 206 -6.36 -40.79 13.85
N THR A 207 -7.13 -41.25 12.86
CA THR A 207 -7.42 -42.69 12.65
C THR A 207 -6.25 -43.44 11.97
N VAL A 208 -5.18 -42.76 11.61
CA VAL A 208 -4.07 -43.31 10.81
C VAL A 208 -2.95 -43.90 11.69
N GLY A 209 -3.22 -44.24 12.95
CA GLY A 209 -2.27 -44.94 13.84
C GLY A 209 -1.07 -44.14 14.34
N ILE A 210 -0.90 -42.91 13.89
CA ILE A 210 0.09 -41.94 14.37
C ILE A 210 -0.63 -41.00 15.34
N GLN A 211 0.02 -40.62 16.44
CA GLN A 211 -0.57 -39.71 17.45
C GLN A 211 -0.49 -38.24 16.96
N ASP A 212 -0.80 -38.01 15.68
CA ASP A 212 -0.78 -36.66 15.14
C ASP A 212 -2.09 -35.92 15.48
N PRO A 213 -2.01 -34.69 15.94
CA PRO A 213 -3.19 -33.90 16.23
C PRO A 213 -3.92 -33.51 14.94
N VAL A 214 -5.22 -33.59 14.93
CA VAL A 214 -6.05 -33.02 13.86
C VAL A 214 -6.15 -31.53 14.09
N ILE A 215 -5.76 -30.72 13.10
CA ILE A 215 -5.87 -29.26 13.16
C ILE A 215 -7.10 -28.84 12.36
N ARG A 216 -8.01 -28.14 13.00
CA ARG A 216 -9.14 -27.47 12.35
C ARG A 216 -8.78 -26.04 12.09
N GLN A 217 -9.05 -25.57 10.89
CA GLN A 217 -8.86 -24.18 10.51
C GLN A 217 -10.17 -23.59 10.01
N THR A 218 -10.47 -22.39 10.50
CA THR A 218 -11.60 -21.58 10.06
C THR A 218 -11.04 -20.25 9.56
N THR A 219 -11.51 -19.80 8.40
CA THR A 219 -11.15 -18.49 7.83
C THR A 219 -12.42 -17.73 7.53
N LEU A 220 -12.52 -16.51 8.04
CA LEU A 220 -13.55 -15.54 7.74
C LEU A 220 -12.90 -14.35 7.06
N GLU A 221 -13.33 -14.03 5.85
CA GLU A 221 -12.91 -12.83 5.12
C GLU A 221 -14.15 -11.98 4.85
N ASP A 222 -14.10 -10.71 5.24
CA ASP A 222 -15.21 -9.78 5.06
C ASP A 222 -14.74 -8.40 4.61
N SER A 223 -15.61 -7.71 3.87
CA SER A 223 -15.43 -6.32 3.46
C SER A 223 -16.75 -5.60 3.61
N SER A 224 -16.93 -4.96 4.74
CA SER A 224 -18.20 -4.32 5.14
C SER A 224 -18.04 -2.85 5.44
N THR A 225 -19.08 -2.08 5.14
CA THR A 225 -19.19 -0.69 5.61
C THR A 225 -19.58 -0.67 7.08
N PHE A 226 -18.91 0.15 7.87
CA PHE A 226 -19.20 0.31 9.28
C PHE A 226 -19.63 1.74 9.64
N VAL A 227 -20.32 1.87 10.75
CA VAL A 227 -20.58 3.17 11.40
C VAL A 227 -19.70 3.24 12.65
N PRO A 228 -18.84 4.25 12.78
CA PRO A 228 -17.95 4.38 13.94
C PRO A 228 -18.71 4.26 15.26
N GLY A 229 -18.20 3.41 16.17
CA GLY A 229 -18.77 3.16 17.47
C GLY A 229 -19.97 2.19 17.50
N LYS A 230 -20.49 1.73 16.34
CA LYS A 230 -21.57 0.74 16.32
C LYS A 230 -21.01 -0.67 16.09
N PRO A 231 -21.29 -1.63 16.99
CA PRO A 231 -20.92 -3.03 16.77
C PRO A 231 -21.78 -3.66 15.66
N PHE A 232 -21.18 -4.57 14.91
CA PHE A 232 -21.88 -5.41 13.94
C PHE A 232 -21.26 -6.81 13.92
N VAL A 233 -22.02 -7.81 13.49
CA VAL A 233 -21.56 -9.19 13.40
C VAL A 233 -20.91 -9.39 12.04
N LEU A 234 -19.66 -9.87 12.04
CA LEU A 234 -18.92 -10.25 10.83
C LEU A 234 -19.34 -11.63 10.33
N GLY A 235 -19.54 -12.54 11.25
CA GLY A 235 -19.90 -13.92 10.94
C GLY A 235 -20.35 -14.69 12.16
N SER A 236 -21.10 -15.75 11.88
CA SER A 236 -21.67 -16.66 12.87
C SER A 236 -21.55 -18.07 12.31
N MET A 237 -21.01 -19.01 13.06
CA MET A 237 -20.73 -20.35 12.57
C MET A 237 -20.89 -21.43 13.62
N ASP A 238 -21.35 -22.59 13.19
CA ASP A 238 -21.34 -23.80 14.02
C ASP A 238 -20.00 -24.53 13.86
N ILE A 239 -19.46 -25.03 14.97
CA ILE A 239 -18.23 -25.82 14.93
C ILE A 239 -18.61 -27.27 14.58
N PRO A 240 -18.17 -27.78 13.40
CA PRO A 240 -18.58 -29.10 12.92
C PRO A 240 -18.28 -30.22 13.93
N GLY A 241 -19.23 -31.15 14.09
CA GLY A 241 -19.12 -32.30 15.01
C GLY A 241 -19.29 -31.97 16.47
N THR A 242 -19.75 -30.76 16.80
CA THR A 242 -19.99 -30.29 18.18
C THR A 242 -21.32 -29.57 18.27
N THR A 243 -21.77 -29.26 19.50
CA THR A 243 -22.91 -28.37 19.80
C THR A 243 -22.49 -26.92 19.97
N ARG A 244 -21.23 -26.62 19.64
CA ARG A 244 -20.62 -25.29 19.82
C ARG A 244 -20.89 -24.38 18.64
N HIS A 245 -21.17 -23.14 18.96
CA HIS A 245 -21.43 -22.06 18.05
C HIS A 245 -20.47 -20.89 18.33
N GLN A 246 -20.01 -20.19 17.31
CA GLN A 246 -19.11 -19.06 17.43
C GLN A 246 -19.64 -17.85 16.67
N ASP A 247 -19.73 -16.72 17.36
CA ASP A 247 -20.03 -15.42 16.81
C ASP A 247 -18.80 -14.53 16.82
N ILE A 248 -18.55 -13.85 15.73
CA ILE A 248 -17.49 -12.85 15.60
C ILE A 248 -18.13 -11.50 15.32
N ALA A 249 -18.08 -10.61 16.29
CA ALA A 249 -18.54 -9.23 16.17
C ALA A 249 -17.35 -8.26 16.18
N VAL A 250 -17.55 -7.09 15.55
CA VAL A 250 -16.54 -6.04 15.50
C VAL A 250 -17.16 -4.68 15.80
N VAL A 251 -16.38 -3.81 16.42
CA VAL A 251 -16.65 -2.38 16.54
C VAL A 251 -15.40 -1.60 16.15
N ALA A 252 -15.56 -0.58 15.31
CA ALA A 252 -14.49 0.33 14.93
C ALA A 252 -14.79 1.71 15.51
N GLU A 253 -13.93 2.21 16.37
CA GLU A 253 -14.04 3.50 17.04
C GLU A 253 -12.99 4.45 16.51
N LEU A 254 -13.38 5.68 16.15
CA LEU A 254 -12.44 6.73 15.77
C LEU A 254 -11.72 7.24 17.03
N ILE A 255 -10.38 7.25 17.02
CA ILE A 255 -9.56 7.73 18.14
C ILE A 255 -8.72 8.95 17.80
N GLN A 256 -8.56 9.24 16.49
CA GLN A 256 -7.87 10.43 15.99
C GLN A 256 -8.38 10.84 14.59
#